data_01e6077bec42ea5f71833bcf35d40645
#
_entry.id   01e6077bec42ea5f71833bcf35d40645
#
_cell.length_a   1.000
_cell.length_b   1.000
_cell.length_c   1.000
_cell.angle_alpha   90.00
_cell.angle_beta   90.00
_cell.angle_gamma   90.00
#
_symmetry.space_group_name_H-M   'P 1'
#
loop_
_entity.id
_entity.type
_entity.pdbx_description
1 polymer ?
#
loop_
_entity_poly.entity_id
_entity_poly.type
_entity_poly.pdbx_seq_one_letter_code
_entity_poly.pdbx_strand_id
1 'polypeptide(L)'
;VKILNPLSNDLNVMRQTLLFNMLEAVQLNANHRNGDLKLYEFGNCYFYDATAATPEESLKAYSEQFRLAIAVTGIAAPLSWNRKPEQASFFTLRAIAEKLLRRFGLDLYTLKSESLRSDLYGDALSFSLNDKARELVQMGVVSSKLRKAFDLKQDVYYLEMDFGALVKATRKNKVSAKELSKFP
;
A
#
# COMPACT_ATOMS: atom_id res chain seq x y z
N VAL A 1 2.06 3.99 19.33
CA VAL A 1 1.70 3.21 20.53
C VAL A 1 2.92 2.44 21.00
N LYS A 2 3.40 2.68 22.21
CA LYS A 2 4.50 1.90 22.82
C LYS A 2 3.98 0.61 23.43
N ILE A 3 4.75 -0.47 23.29
CA ILE A 3 4.47 -1.77 23.91
C ILE A 3 5.03 -1.77 25.33
N LEU A 4 4.25 -2.25 26.29
CA LEU A 4 4.62 -2.22 27.71
C LEU A 4 5.82 -3.14 28.00
N ASN A 5 5.82 -4.35 27.45
CA ASN A 5 6.87 -5.36 27.60
C ASN A 5 7.35 -5.83 26.21
N PRO A 6 8.20 -5.05 25.51
CA PRO A 6 8.66 -5.43 24.18
C PRO A 6 9.67 -6.59 24.27
N LEU A 7 9.68 -7.44 23.24
CA LEU A 7 10.66 -8.53 23.13
C LEU A 7 12.07 -8.02 22.84
N SER A 8 12.21 -6.83 22.25
CA SER A 8 13.49 -6.14 22.03
C SER A 8 13.28 -4.62 22.03
N ASN A 9 14.36 -3.86 22.20
CA ASN A 9 14.31 -2.40 22.10
C ASN A 9 13.91 -1.91 20.70
N ASP A 10 14.21 -2.67 19.68
CA ASP A 10 13.90 -2.32 18.28
C ASP A 10 12.41 -2.55 17.93
N LEU A 11 11.73 -3.42 18.70
CA LEU A 11 10.33 -3.80 18.49
C LEU A 11 9.42 -3.26 19.62
N ASN A 12 9.68 -2.06 20.12
CA ASN A 12 8.97 -1.48 21.24
C ASN A 12 7.77 -0.58 20.87
N VAL A 13 7.51 -0.42 19.57
CA VAL A 13 6.44 0.45 19.05
C VAL A 13 5.58 -0.32 18.06
N MET A 14 4.25 -0.15 18.18
CA MET A 14 3.31 -0.68 17.21
C MET A 14 3.43 0.08 15.88
N ARG A 15 3.44 -0.65 14.76
CA ARG A 15 3.60 -0.09 13.42
C ARG A 15 2.43 0.79 13.00
N GLN A 16 2.73 1.90 12.35
CA GLN A 16 1.75 2.83 11.76
C GLN A 16 1.63 2.66 10.22
N THR A 17 2.55 1.93 9.61
CA THR A 17 2.60 1.61 8.18
C THR A 17 3.20 0.22 7.99
N LEU A 18 2.90 -0.42 6.89
CA LEU A 18 3.50 -1.69 6.48
C LEU A 18 4.80 -1.50 5.69
N LEU A 19 5.15 -0.23 5.36
CA LEU A 19 6.26 0.12 4.48
C LEU A 19 7.60 -0.44 4.98
N PHE A 20 7.93 -0.26 6.26
CA PHE A 20 9.27 -0.61 6.78
C PHE A 20 9.52 -2.11 6.71
N ASN A 21 8.56 -2.93 7.15
CA ASN A 21 8.66 -4.39 7.05
C ASN A 21 8.76 -4.84 5.57
N MET A 22 8.03 -4.17 4.68
CA MET A 22 8.10 -4.45 3.24
C MET A 22 9.48 -4.12 2.68
N LEU A 23 10.11 -3.00 3.11
CA LEU A 23 11.46 -2.63 2.68
C LEU A 23 12.51 -3.61 3.22
N GLU A 24 12.36 -4.11 4.45
CA GLU A 24 13.22 -5.18 5.00
C GLU A 24 13.11 -6.45 4.16
N ALA A 25 11.89 -6.84 3.77
CA ALA A 25 11.69 -8.00 2.91
C ALA A 25 12.32 -7.80 1.51
N VAL A 26 12.21 -6.61 0.93
CA VAL A 26 12.86 -6.26 -0.34
C VAL A 26 14.38 -6.31 -0.20
N GLN A 27 14.94 -5.74 0.88
CA GLN A 27 16.38 -5.76 1.16
C GLN A 27 16.91 -7.19 1.30
N LEU A 28 16.22 -8.01 2.08
CA LEU A 28 16.59 -9.42 2.27
C LEU A 28 16.66 -10.16 0.94
N ASN A 29 15.65 -10.00 0.09
CA ASN A 29 15.62 -10.62 -1.23
C ASN A 29 16.73 -10.08 -2.15
N ALA A 30 16.96 -8.75 -2.16
CA ALA A 30 18.02 -8.14 -2.94
C ALA A 30 19.41 -8.67 -2.55
N ASN A 31 19.66 -8.87 -1.25
CA ASN A 31 20.89 -9.48 -0.74
C ASN A 31 21.07 -10.94 -1.22
N HIS A 32 19.97 -11.64 -1.46
CA HIS A 32 19.98 -12.97 -2.07
C HIS A 32 19.97 -12.94 -3.61
N ARG A 33 20.27 -11.79 -4.24
CA ARG A 33 20.28 -11.58 -5.70
C ARG A 33 18.92 -11.77 -6.38
N ASN A 34 17.84 -11.67 -5.62
CA ASN A 34 16.48 -11.70 -6.11
C ASN A 34 15.90 -10.27 -6.03
N GLY A 35 16.18 -9.45 -7.04
CA GLY A 35 15.78 -8.04 -7.06
C GLY A 35 14.47 -7.75 -7.80
N ASP A 36 13.93 -8.72 -8.54
CA ASP A 36 12.73 -8.57 -9.35
C ASP A 36 11.51 -9.06 -8.56
N LEU A 37 10.85 -8.13 -7.83
CA LEU A 37 9.87 -8.51 -6.83
C LEU A 37 8.51 -7.85 -7.07
N LYS A 38 7.46 -8.62 -6.77
CA LYS A 38 6.10 -8.15 -6.57
C LYS A 38 5.60 -8.76 -5.27
N LEU A 39 5.58 -7.96 -4.22
CA LEU A 39 5.21 -8.39 -2.88
C LEU A 39 3.89 -7.74 -2.46
N TYR A 40 3.16 -8.43 -1.61
CA TYR A 40 2.01 -7.86 -0.92
C TYR A 40 1.94 -8.36 0.52
N GLU A 41 1.37 -7.54 1.39
CA GLU A 41 1.14 -7.87 2.79
C GLU A 41 -0.21 -7.33 3.24
N PHE A 42 -0.97 -8.15 3.94
CA PHE A 42 -2.10 -7.70 4.75
C PHE A 42 -1.69 -7.59 6.20
N GLY A 43 -2.04 -6.49 6.86
CA GLY A 43 -1.67 -6.32 8.25
C GLY A 43 -2.37 -5.16 8.93
N ASN A 44 -2.32 -5.17 10.26
CA ASN A 44 -2.89 -4.11 11.08
C ASN A 44 -1.85 -3.02 11.36
N CYS A 45 -2.29 -1.77 11.26
CA CYS A 45 -1.56 -0.58 11.66
C CYS A 45 -2.29 0.10 12.81
N TYR A 46 -1.53 0.68 13.75
CA TYR A 46 -2.05 1.15 15.03
C TYR A 46 -1.77 2.64 15.21
N PHE A 47 -2.80 3.37 15.60
CA PHE A 47 -2.74 4.82 15.74
C PHE A 47 -3.19 5.23 17.14
N TYR A 48 -2.68 6.37 17.59
CA TYR A 48 -3.05 6.99 18.86
C TYR A 48 -3.42 8.45 18.60
N ASP A 49 -4.64 8.80 19.03
CA ASP A 49 -5.15 10.17 18.99
C ASP A 49 -5.67 10.53 20.37
N ALA A 50 -4.89 11.34 21.09
CA ALA A 50 -5.27 11.78 22.44
C ALA A 50 -6.57 12.59 22.48
N THR A 51 -6.96 13.23 21.37
CA THR A 51 -8.17 14.05 21.31
C THR A 51 -9.44 13.21 21.22
N ALA A 52 -9.35 11.96 20.82
CA ALA A 52 -10.47 11.02 20.74
C ALA A 52 -10.82 10.38 22.10
N ALA A 53 -9.96 10.52 23.11
CA ALA A 53 -10.18 9.97 24.44
C ALA A 53 -11.13 10.84 25.26
N THR A 54 -12.04 10.20 25.99
CA THR A 54 -12.79 10.82 27.08
C THR A 54 -12.38 10.22 28.42
N PRO A 55 -12.61 10.88 29.58
CA PRO A 55 -12.28 10.31 30.89
C PRO A 55 -12.90 8.94 31.14
N GLU A 56 -14.08 8.68 30.54
CA GLU A 56 -14.83 7.44 30.68
C GLU A 56 -14.43 6.37 29.63
N GLU A 57 -13.83 6.80 28.51
CA GLU A 57 -13.50 5.93 27.37
C GLU A 57 -12.07 6.18 26.86
N SER A 58 -11.08 5.91 27.71
CA SER A 58 -9.66 6.10 27.40
C SER A 58 -9.17 5.26 26.20
N LEU A 59 -9.81 4.12 25.93
CA LEU A 59 -9.47 3.25 24.82
C LEU A 59 -9.85 3.83 23.44
N LYS A 60 -10.74 4.82 23.37
CA LYS A 60 -11.07 5.51 22.11
C LYS A 60 -9.89 6.27 21.50
N ALA A 61 -8.86 6.57 22.30
CA ALA A 61 -7.60 7.13 21.79
C ALA A 61 -6.86 6.18 20.84
N TYR A 62 -7.12 4.89 20.92
CA TYR A 62 -6.43 3.89 20.13
C TYR A 62 -7.30 3.42 18.98
N SER A 63 -6.73 3.38 17.79
CA SER A 63 -7.41 2.86 16.61
C SER A 63 -6.53 1.87 15.86
N GLU A 64 -7.17 0.89 15.28
CA GLU A 64 -6.57 -0.15 14.46
C GLU A 64 -7.14 -0.07 13.05
N GLN A 65 -6.27 -0.21 12.05
CA GLN A 65 -6.64 -0.18 10.64
C GLN A 65 -6.06 -1.39 9.94
N PHE A 66 -6.92 -2.18 9.33
CA PHE A 66 -6.50 -3.28 8.48
C PHE A 66 -6.11 -2.77 7.11
N ARG A 67 -4.84 -2.91 6.76
CA ARG A 67 -4.24 -2.36 5.54
C ARG A 67 -3.71 -3.45 4.61
N LEU A 68 -3.67 -3.11 3.34
CA LEU A 68 -2.97 -3.86 2.29
C LEU A 68 -1.80 -3.01 1.80
N ALA A 69 -0.61 -3.59 1.80
CA ALA A 69 0.58 -3.03 1.15
C ALA A 69 0.94 -3.83 -0.09
N ILE A 70 1.45 -3.15 -1.12
CA ILE A 70 1.99 -3.75 -2.34
C ILE A 70 3.29 -3.05 -2.68
N ALA A 71 4.34 -3.82 -2.98
CA ALA A 71 5.61 -3.32 -3.47
C ALA A 71 5.98 -3.97 -4.80
N VAL A 72 6.50 -3.18 -5.72
CA VAL A 72 7.02 -3.65 -7.01
C VAL A 72 8.39 -3.03 -7.24
N THR A 73 9.37 -3.85 -7.61
CA THR A 73 10.74 -3.40 -7.88
C THR A 73 11.40 -4.29 -8.93
N GLY A 74 12.46 -3.78 -9.58
CA GLY A 74 13.22 -4.50 -10.59
C GLY A 74 12.45 -4.70 -11.90
N ILE A 75 12.53 -5.88 -12.49
CA ILE A 75 11.87 -6.22 -13.76
C ILE A 75 10.42 -6.64 -13.49
N ALA A 76 9.48 -5.82 -13.96
CA ALA A 76 8.05 -6.09 -13.83
C ALA A 76 7.56 -7.15 -14.81
N ALA A 77 8.15 -7.21 -16.00
CA ALA A 77 7.85 -8.21 -17.01
C ALA A 77 9.18 -8.76 -17.58
N PRO A 78 9.46 -10.06 -17.41
CA PRO A 78 10.68 -10.67 -17.92
C PRO A 78 10.70 -10.73 -19.44
N LEU A 79 11.89 -10.95 -20.01
CA LEU A 79 12.05 -11.21 -21.44
C LEU A 79 11.18 -12.40 -21.86
N SER A 80 10.45 -12.23 -22.95
CA SER A 80 9.72 -13.31 -23.60
C SER A 80 9.94 -13.27 -25.11
N TRP A 81 9.47 -14.30 -25.83
CA TRP A 81 9.65 -14.39 -27.29
C TRP A 81 9.09 -13.20 -28.08
N ASN A 82 8.07 -12.53 -27.54
CA ASN A 82 7.38 -11.42 -28.20
C ASN A 82 7.54 -10.07 -27.50
N ARG A 83 8.29 -9.99 -26.38
CA ARG A 83 8.40 -8.76 -25.59
C ARG A 83 9.77 -8.62 -24.93
N LYS A 84 10.30 -7.40 -25.00
CA LYS A 84 11.50 -7.02 -24.24
C LYS A 84 11.20 -6.95 -22.73
N PRO A 85 12.21 -7.10 -21.86
CA PRO A 85 12.02 -6.94 -20.43
C PRO A 85 11.56 -5.51 -20.13
N GLU A 86 10.61 -5.37 -19.23
CA GLU A 86 10.05 -4.08 -18.82
C GLU A 86 10.36 -3.83 -17.34
N GLN A 87 10.98 -2.70 -17.05
CA GLN A 87 11.26 -2.28 -15.68
C GLN A 87 9.97 -1.93 -14.94
N ALA A 88 9.96 -2.18 -13.64
CA ALA A 88 8.90 -1.70 -12.76
C ALA A 88 8.82 -0.17 -12.83
N SER A 89 7.61 0.34 -12.76
CA SER A 89 7.33 1.77 -12.81
C SER A 89 6.13 2.11 -11.93
N PHE A 90 5.90 3.40 -11.71
CA PHE A 90 4.67 3.86 -11.07
C PHE A 90 3.42 3.35 -11.79
N PHE A 91 3.45 3.28 -13.12
CA PHE A 91 2.32 2.79 -13.93
C PHE A 91 2.08 1.29 -13.74
N THR A 92 3.14 0.50 -13.50
CA THR A 92 3.01 -0.92 -13.16
C THR A 92 2.23 -1.08 -11.85
N LEU A 93 2.61 -0.32 -10.82
CA LEU A 93 1.93 -0.33 -9.53
C LEU A 93 0.48 0.16 -9.65
N ARG A 94 0.27 1.26 -10.39
CA ARG A 94 -1.06 1.82 -10.65
C ARG A 94 -1.99 0.82 -11.35
N ALA A 95 -1.49 0.09 -12.34
CA ALA A 95 -2.28 -0.93 -13.04
C ALA A 95 -2.72 -2.08 -12.12
N ILE A 96 -1.87 -2.44 -11.14
CA ILE A 96 -2.23 -3.43 -10.11
C ILE A 96 -3.34 -2.88 -9.20
N ALA A 97 -3.18 -1.64 -8.73
CA ALA A 97 -4.17 -0.96 -7.90
C ALA A 97 -5.54 -0.84 -8.59
N GLU A 98 -5.53 -0.43 -9.86
CA GLU A 98 -6.74 -0.29 -10.67
C GLU A 98 -7.46 -1.63 -10.87
N LYS A 99 -6.73 -2.69 -11.20
CA LYS A 99 -7.31 -4.04 -11.32
C LYS A 99 -7.92 -4.52 -10.01
N LEU A 100 -7.25 -4.23 -8.89
CA LEU A 100 -7.75 -4.58 -7.56
C LEU A 100 -9.04 -3.82 -7.25
N LEU A 101 -9.06 -2.50 -7.39
CA LEU A 101 -10.24 -1.67 -7.09
C LEU A 101 -11.44 -2.02 -7.96
N ARG A 102 -11.22 -2.29 -9.26
CA ARG A 102 -12.29 -2.75 -10.16
C ARG A 102 -12.95 -4.06 -9.72
N ARG A 103 -12.22 -4.97 -9.08
CA ARG A 103 -12.82 -6.19 -8.49
C ARG A 103 -13.78 -5.89 -7.34
N PHE A 104 -13.61 -4.74 -6.68
CA PHE A 104 -14.54 -4.23 -5.66
C PHE A 104 -15.62 -3.32 -6.26
N GLY A 105 -15.68 -3.17 -7.57
CA GLY A 105 -16.63 -2.28 -8.24
C GLY A 105 -16.31 -0.80 -8.06
N LEU A 106 -15.04 -0.46 -7.85
CA LEU A 106 -14.55 0.92 -7.83
C LEU A 106 -13.65 1.16 -9.03
N ASP A 107 -13.81 2.34 -9.64
CA ASP A 107 -12.89 2.82 -10.66
C ASP A 107 -11.94 3.85 -10.04
N LEU A 108 -10.63 3.66 -10.24
CA LEU A 108 -9.61 4.57 -9.74
C LEU A 108 -9.80 6.01 -10.26
N TYR A 109 -10.34 6.17 -11.47
CA TYR A 109 -10.61 7.48 -12.08
C TYR A 109 -11.78 8.23 -11.44
N THR A 110 -12.64 7.55 -10.69
CA THR A 110 -13.74 8.19 -9.94
C THR A 110 -13.31 8.66 -8.55
N LEU A 111 -12.12 8.27 -8.11
CA LEU A 111 -11.55 8.71 -6.85
C LEU A 111 -10.90 10.08 -7.02
N LYS A 112 -11.02 10.92 -6.00
CA LYS A 112 -10.28 12.17 -5.94
C LYS A 112 -8.81 11.87 -5.73
N SER A 113 -7.94 12.37 -6.60
CA SER A 113 -6.50 12.21 -6.49
C SER A 113 -5.83 13.53 -6.11
N GLU A 114 -4.88 13.45 -5.18
CA GLU A 114 -4.07 14.58 -4.73
C GLU A 114 -2.60 14.19 -4.68
N SER A 115 -1.72 15.17 -4.92
CA SER A 115 -0.28 14.95 -4.72
C SER A 115 0.02 14.78 -3.23
N LEU A 116 0.66 13.68 -2.90
CA LEU A 116 1.06 13.38 -1.53
C LEU A 116 2.49 13.83 -1.28
N ARG A 117 2.69 14.75 -0.33
CA ARG A 117 4.01 15.15 0.14
C ARG A 117 4.30 14.43 1.46
N SER A 118 5.33 13.60 1.47
CA SER A 118 5.73 12.82 2.63
C SER A 118 7.21 12.49 2.54
N ASP A 119 7.89 12.38 3.68
CA ASP A 119 9.28 11.92 3.73
C ASP A 119 9.45 10.45 3.34
N LEU A 120 8.35 9.70 3.30
CA LEU A 120 8.35 8.28 2.91
C LEU A 120 8.45 8.09 1.40
N TYR A 121 7.95 9.06 0.62
CA TYR A 121 7.89 8.98 -0.84
C TYR A 121 8.73 10.09 -1.49
N GLY A 122 9.22 9.82 -2.69
CA GLY A 122 9.70 10.85 -3.62
C GLY A 122 8.49 11.54 -4.26
N ASP A 123 7.94 10.89 -5.31
CA ASP A 123 6.69 11.33 -5.92
C ASP A 123 5.58 10.34 -5.56
N ALA A 124 4.45 10.87 -5.10
CA ALA A 124 3.32 10.05 -4.69
C ALA A 124 1.96 10.72 -4.91
N LEU A 125 0.93 9.88 -5.02
CA LEU A 125 -0.46 10.28 -5.09
C LEU A 125 -1.24 9.61 -3.94
N SER A 126 -2.19 10.35 -3.40
CA SER A 126 -3.24 9.82 -2.54
C SER A 126 -4.58 9.82 -3.27
N PHE A 127 -5.43 8.86 -2.94
CA PHE A 127 -6.76 8.71 -3.50
C PHE A 127 -7.79 8.57 -2.39
N SER A 128 -8.86 9.35 -2.49
CA SER A 128 -9.98 9.33 -1.55
C SER A 128 -11.32 9.22 -2.27
N LEU A 129 -12.33 8.70 -1.57
CA LEU A 129 -13.67 8.50 -2.13
C LEU A 129 -14.41 9.81 -2.37
N ASN A 130 -14.24 10.81 -1.49
CA ASN A 130 -14.91 12.10 -1.51
C ASN A 130 -14.01 13.17 -0.88
N ASP A 131 -14.36 14.47 -1.02
CA ASP A 131 -13.61 15.60 -0.47
C ASP A 131 -13.42 15.57 1.06
N LYS A 132 -14.31 14.90 1.78
CA LYS A 132 -14.26 14.73 3.24
C LYS A 132 -13.86 13.31 3.65
N ALA A 133 -13.60 12.43 2.69
CA ALA A 133 -13.32 11.05 2.98
C ALA A 133 -11.87 10.89 3.40
N ARG A 134 -11.70 9.95 4.31
CA ARG A 134 -10.40 9.42 4.65
C ARG A 134 -9.70 8.91 3.40
N GLU A 135 -8.44 9.15 3.33
CA GLU A 135 -7.57 8.58 2.32
C GLU A 135 -7.72 7.06 2.25
N LEU A 136 -7.97 6.57 1.05
CA LEU A 136 -8.19 5.15 0.80
C LEU A 136 -6.91 4.47 0.33
N VAL A 137 -6.15 5.13 -0.56
CA VAL A 137 -4.94 4.56 -1.18
C VAL A 137 -3.86 5.63 -1.25
N GLN A 138 -2.66 5.29 -0.84
CA GLN A 138 -1.43 6.03 -1.14
C GLN A 138 -0.57 5.19 -2.07
N MET A 139 0.04 5.79 -3.08
CA MET A 139 0.98 5.10 -3.94
C MET A 139 2.04 6.04 -4.49
N GLY A 140 3.26 5.54 -4.61
CA GLY A 140 4.37 6.34 -5.13
C GLY A 140 5.68 5.57 -5.21
N VAL A 141 6.74 6.29 -5.54
CA VAL A 141 8.11 5.78 -5.44
C VAL A 141 8.64 6.05 -4.03
N VAL A 142 9.24 5.06 -3.40
CA VAL A 142 9.88 5.20 -2.08
C VAL A 142 10.99 6.23 -2.16
N SER A 143 11.08 7.13 -1.17
CA SER A 143 12.06 8.21 -1.17
C SER A 143 13.49 7.69 -1.23
N SER A 144 14.37 8.46 -1.88
CA SER A 144 15.80 8.12 -2.00
C SER A 144 16.49 8.01 -0.64
N LYS A 145 16.01 8.77 0.36
CA LYS A 145 16.51 8.71 1.74
C LYS A 145 16.23 7.35 2.37
N LEU A 146 15.01 6.85 2.24
CA LEU A 146 14.65 5.52 2.76
C LEU A 146 15.35 4.39 1.99
N ARG A 147 15.39 4.47 0.66
CA ARG A 147 16.09 3.46 -0.14
C ARG A 147 17.57 3.33 0.27
N LYS A 148 18.25 4.47 0.49
CA LYS A 148 19.63 4.46 1.00
C LYS A 148 19.73 3.87 2.41
N ALA A 149 18.80 4.17 3.30
CA ALA A 149 18.78 3.61 4.65
C ALA A 149 18.63 2.09 4.68
N PHE A 150 17.93 1.52 3.69
CA PHE A 150 17.76 0.08 3.50
C PHE A 150 18.75 -0.53 2.48
N ASP A 151 19.78 0.20 2.05
CA ASP A 151 20.78 -0.22 1.03
C ASP A 151 20.14 -0.76 -0.27
N LEU A 152 19.03 -0.15 -0.70
CA LEU A 152 18.32 -0.51 -1.91
C LEU A 152 18.82 0.34 -3.09
N LYS A 153 19.36 -0.33 -4.12
CA LYS A 153 19.98 0.33 -5.31
C LYS A 153 18.94 0.71 -6.36
N GLN A 154 17.85 -0.05 -6.44
CA GLN A 154 16.80 0.14 -7.44
C GLN A 154 15.58 0.84 -6.85
N ASP A 155 14.74 1.40 -7.72
CA ASP A 155 13.49 2.02 -7.31
C ASP A 155 12.52 0.98 -6.77
N VAL A 156 11.85 1.34 -5.69
CA VAL A 156 10.75 0.56 -5.09
C VAL A 156 9.48 1.39 -5.23
N TYR A 157 8.51 0.85 -5.94
CA TYR A 157 7.18 1.43 -6.07
C TYR A 157 6.28 0.79 -5.04
N TYR A 158 5.70 1.61 -4.17
CA TYR A 158 4.95 1.15 -3.00
C TYR A 158 3.55 1.76 -2.96
N LEU A 159 2.60 0.92 -2.61
CA LEU A 159 1.20 1.26 -2.38
C LEU A 159 0.80 0.79 -0.99
N GLU A 160 0.06 1.62 -0.27
CA GLU A 160 -0.65 1.22 0.95
C GLU A 160 -2.11 1.65 0.87
N MET A 161 -3.01 0.75 1.24
CA MET A 161 -4.46 0.91 1.13
C MET A 161 -5.14 0.58 2.46
N ASP A 162 -6.07 1.42 2.89
CA ASP A 162 -7.00 1.08 3.97
C ASP A 162 -8.02 0.05 3.46
N PHE A 163 -7.67 -1.24 3.61
CA PHE A 163 -8.49 -2.33 3.11
C PHE A 163 -9.81 -2.45 3.86
N GLY A 164 -9.81 -2.12 5.17
CA GLY A 164 -11.03 -2.08 5.97
C GLY A 164 -12.01 -1.00 5.49
N ALA A 165 -11.51 0.19 5.12
CA ALA A 165 -12.33 1.24 4.54
C ALA A 165 -12.83 0.87 3.14
N LEU A 166 -12.00 0.23 2.30
CA LEU A 166 -12.39 -0.27 0.99
C LEU A 166 -13.57 -1.24 1.09
N VAL A 167 -13.47 -2.26 1.93
CA VAL A 167 -14.54 -3.25 2.12
C VAL A 167 -15.83 -2.59 2.61
N LYS A 168 -15.74 -1.63 3.53
CA LYS A 168 -16.91 -0.88 4.03
C LYS A 168 -17.56 -0.06 2.93
N ALA A 169 -16.76 0.64 2.12
CA ALA A 169 -17.25 1.52 1.05
C ALA A 169 -17.94 0.72 -0.07
N THR A 170 -17.45 -0.48 -0.35
CA THR A 170 -17.91 -1.31 -1.49
C THR A 170 -18.93 -2.37 -1.11
N ARG A 171 -19.30 -2.47 0.18
CA ARG A 171 -20.22 -3.51 0.69
C ARG A 171 -21.56 -3.58 -0.07
N LYS A 172 -22.03 -2.45 -0.61
CA LYS A 172 -23.29 -2.35 -1.36
C LYS A 172 -23.10 -2.51 -2.86
N ASN A 173 -21.88 -2.56 -3.37
CA ASN A 173 -21.60 -2.69 -4.79
C ASN A 173 -21.95 -4.12 -5.23
N LYS A 174 -22.80 -4.24 -6.26
CA LYS A 174 -23.08 -5.52 -6.89
C LYS A 174 -22.16 -5.68 -8.09
N VAL A 175 -21.27 -6.63 -8.03
CA VAL A 175 -20.47 -7.06 -9.19
C VAL A 175 -21.28 -8.13 -9.91
N SER A 176 -21.76 -7.86 -11.11
CA SER A 176 -22.44 -8.84 -11.97
C SER A 176 -21.53 -9.25 -13.11
N ALA A 177 -21.34 -10.54 -13.29
CA ALA A 177 -20.72 -11.07 -14.50
C ALA A 177 -21.75 -11.02 -15.65
N LYS A 178 -21.35 -10.41 -16.77
CA LYS A 178 -22.12 -10.56 -18.02
C LYS A 178 -21.59 -11.81 -18.72
N GLU A 179 -22.49 -12.69 -19.12
CA GLU A 179 -22.12 -13.78 -20.02
C GLU A 179 -21.57 -13.19 -21.33
N LEU A 180 -20.38 -13.67 -21.73
CA LEU A 180 -19.84 -13.34 -23.03
C LEU A 180 -20.73 -13.98 -24.10
N SER A 181 -21.09 -13.18 -25.11
CA SER A 181 -21.78 -13.73 -26.28
C SER A 181 -20.96 -14.89 -26.86
N LYS A 182 -21.59 -16.04 -27.05
CA LYS A 182 -20.95 -17.22 -27.67
C LYS A 182 -20.67 -17.03 -29.15
N PHE A 183 -21.25 -16.00 -29.74
CA PHE A 183 -21.09 -15.67 -31.14
C PHE A 183 -20.71 -14.20 -31.29
N PRO A 184 -19.73 -13.86 -32.17
CA PRO A 184 -19.35 -12.50 -32.48
C PRO A 184 -20.48 -11.73 -33.15
#